data_3e03f9260bb02e3ef2c5b2dc2ee92968
#
_entry.id   3e03f9260bb02e3ef2c5b2dc2ee92968
#
_cell.length_a   1.000
_cell.length_b   1.000
_cell.length_c   1.000
_cell.angle_alpha   90.00
_cell.angle_beta   90.00
_cell.angle_gamma   90.00
#
_symmetry.space_group_name_H-M   'P 1'
#
loop_
_entity.id
_entity.type
_entity.pdbx_description
1 polymer ?
#
loop_
_entity_poly.entity_id
_entity_poly.type
_entity_poly.pdbx_seq_one_letter_code
_entity_poly.pdbx_strand_id
1 'polypeptide(L)'
;MSLLIKSAVILDASQPGLNRKKRDLLIEGGRISRIASRIDPPKNCRTLTFPNLHVSPGWFDSSVSFGEPGFEERETISNGLAVAAASGFTGVVLNPNTRPVPDTSGDIVFLKDASRKAVTELYPMGALSMGSRGEDLAELYDMHGAGAVAFSDYKNAVSNPNLLKLALLYTQGFDGLVHSFPQDEHLGRKGQMHEGEVSVRLGLRGIPSLAEELQIVRDLAILEYTGGRLHIPMISTARSAALIGAARKKGLDVTCSVAIHNLAYTEEKLESFDSAYKVLPPLRTKKDRKALQKALAENIIDFVTTDHNPMDIEEKRQEFDRAAYGTLGLESAFGILNKLFGTDRAVDFLCRGRSRFGAPEVLMREGERAVLTLFDPQSTYTLEKDLSLIHISEPTRPY
;
A
#
# COMPACT_ATOMS: atom_id res chain seq x y z
N MET A 1 31.62 -5.27 -1.78
CA MET A 1 31.09 -6.65 -1.89
C MET A 1 30.44 -6.77 -3.26
N SER A 2 30.74 -7.82 -4.04
CA SER A 2 30.13 -8.07 -5.35
C SER A 2 29.16 -9.23 -5.25
N LEU A 3 28.03 -9.14 -5.97
CA LEU A 3 26.99 -10.16 -6.06
C LEU A 3 26.66 -10.39 -7.54
N LEU A 4 26.70 -11.64 -7.97
CA LEU A 4 26.26 -12.08 -9.30
C LEU A 4 24.92 -12.81 -9.16
N ILE A 5 23.86 -12.21 -9.71
CA ILE A 5 22.56 -12.86 -9.89
C ILE A 5 22.64 -13.58 -11.23
N LYS A 6 22.54 -14.92 -11.22
CA LYS A 6 22.80 -15.73 -12.39
C LYS A 6 21.54 -16.28 -13.01
N SER A 7 21.45 -16.12 -14.34
CA SER A 7 20.37 -16.72 -15.14
C SER A 7 18.95 -16.32 -14.72
N ALA A 8 18.76 -15.07 -14.27
CA ALA A 8 17.45 -14.56 -13.88
C ALA A 8 16.64 -14.11 -15.11
N VAL A 9 15.35 -14.36 -15.11
CA VAL A 9 14.40 -13.79 -16.07
C VAL A 9 14.05 -12.38 -15.62
N ILE A 10 14.37 -11.39 -16.43
CA ILE A 10 14.05 -9.99 -16.11
C ILE A 10 12.57 -9.72 -16.44
N LEU A 11 11.85 -9.13 -15.47
CA LEU A 11 10.50 -8.59 -15.67
C LEU A 11 10.50 -7.09 -15.37
N ASP A 12 10.61 -6.31 -16.43
CA ASP A 12 10.60 -4.84 -16.39
C ASP A 12 9.96 -4.31 -17.67
N ALA A 13 8.70 -3.88 -17.57
CA ALA A 13 7.96 -3.36 -18.70
C ALA A 13 8.53 -2.03 -19.23
N SER A 14 9.28 -1.28 -18.41
CA SER A 14 9.93 -0.02 -18.79
C SER A 14 11.17 -0.25 -19.70
N GLN A 15 11.69 -1.49 -19.72
CA GLN A 15 12.89 -1.89 -20.46
C GLN A 15 12.57 -2.98 -21.53
N PRO A 16 11.90 -2.66 -22.64
CA PRO A 16 11.49 -3.66 -23.65
C PRO A 16 12.66 -4.51 -24.18
N GLY A 17 13.87 -3.93 -24.22
CA GLY A 17 15.10 -4.62 -24.64
C GLY A 17 15.56 -5.74 -23.70
N LEU A 18 15.19 -5.69 -22.43
CA LEU A 18 15.58 -6.65 -21.40
C LEU A 18 14.39 -7.50 -20.91
N ASN A 19 13.17 -6.98 -21.01
CA ASN A 19 11.97 -7.64 -20.51
C ASN A 19 11.80 -9.07 -21.04
N ARG A 20 11.49 -10.00 -20.15
CA ARG A 20 11.36 -11.46 -20.39
C ARG A 20 12.62 -12.14 -20.91
N LYS A 21 13.77 -11.48 -20.85
CA LYS A 21 15.05 -12.10 -21.23
C LYS A 21 15.76 -12.68 -20.01
N LYS A 22 16.35 -13.85 -20.20
CA LYS A 22 17.22 -14.47 -19.20
C LYS A 22 18.60 -13.83 -19.26
N ARG A 23 19.07 -13.24 -18.13
CA ARG A 23 20.33 -12.49 -18.03
C ARG A 23 21.02 -12.77 -16.70
N ASP A 24 22.32 -12.53 -16.72
CA ASP A 24 23.14 -12.40 -15.50
C ASP A 24 23.22 -10.91 -15.15
N LEU A 25 23.10 -10.59 -13.86
CA LEU A 25 23.27 -9.23 -13.35
C LEU A 25 24.43 -9.22 -12.34
N LEU A 26 25.44 -8.40 -12.60
CA LEU A 26 26.53 -8.17 -11.65
C LEU A 26 26.24 -6.89 -10.88
N ILE A 27 26.29 -7.00 -9.55
CA ILE A 27 26.08 -5.89 -8.63
C ILE A 27 27.38 -5.64 -7.88
N GLU A 28 27.88 -4.41 -7.95
CA GLU A 28 29.09 -3.98 -7.28
C GLU A 28 28.84 -2.63 -6.59
N GLY A 29 29.26 -2.50 -5.33
CA GLY A 29 29.04 -1.29 -4.57
C GLY A 29 27.57 -0.84 -4.46
N GLY A 30 26.60 -1.79 -4.51
CA GLY A 30 25.18 -1.50 -4.49
C GLY A 30 24.59 -0.97 -5.82
N ARG A 31 25.36 -1.04 -6.90
CA ARG A 31 24.91 -0.64 -8.25
C ARG A 31 24.96 -1.81 -9.22
N ILE A 32 24.10 -1.79 -10.22
CA ILE A 32 24.11 -2.74 -11.34
C ILE A 32 25.31 -2.37 -12.21
N SER A 33 26.39 -3.13 -12.12
CA SER A 33 27.61 -2.84 -12.90
C SER A 33 27.54 -3.41 -14.31
N ARG A 34 26.83 -4.54 -14.50
CA ARG A 34 26.69 -5.18 -15.80
C ARG A 34 25.43 -6.05 -15.91
N ILE A 35 24.80 -6.02 -17.08
CA ILE A 35 23.70 -6.93 -17.46
C ILE A 35 24.06 -7.61 -18.79
N ALA A 36 24.25 -8.94 -18.79
CA ALA A 36 24.61 -9.68 -19.99
C ALA A 36 23.98 -11.07 -20.04
N SER A 37 24.09 -11.74 -21.19
CA SER A 37 23.62 -13.13 -21.34
C SER A 37 24.41 -14.11 -20.48
N ARG A 38 25.69 -13.80 -20.26
CA ARG A 38 26.60 -14.57 -19.39
C ARG A 38 27.66 -13.64 -18.81
N ILE A 39 27.88 -13.76 -17.52
CA ILE A 39 28.96 -13.05 -16.80
C ILE A 39 29.74 -14.09 -16.02
N ASP A 40 31.06 -14.11 -16.22
CA ASP A 40 31.95 -14.90 -15.40
C ASP A 40 32.16 -14.19 -14.05
N PRO A 41 31.98 -14.89 -12.91
CA PRO A 41 32.02 -14.26 -11.59
C PRO A 41 33.40 -13.66 -11.32
N PRO A 42 33.50 -12.39 -10.91
CA PRO A 42 34.75 -11.82 -10.41
C PRO A 42 35.29 -12.58 -9.20
N LYS A 43 36.59 -12.39 -8.89
CA LYS A 43 37.20 -12.94 -7.67
C LYS A 43 36.40 -12.44 -6.43
N ASN A 44 36.12 -13.33 -5.49
CA ASN A 44 35.37 -13.06 -4.25
C ASN A 44 33.92 -12.56 -4.48
N CYS A 45 33.31 -12.88 -5.61
CA CYS A 45 31.90 -12.57 -5.89
C CYS A 45 30.98 -13.65 -5.33
N ARG A 46 29.99 -13.25 -4.54
CA ARG A 46 28.90 -14.14 -4.14
C ARG A 46 27.99 -14.37 -5.34
N THR A 47 27.67 -15.64 -5.65
CA THR A 47 26.73 -15.97 -6.72
C THR A 47 25.41 -16.40 -6.13
N LEU A 48 24.30 -15.86 -6.66
CA LEU A 48 22.95 -16.21 -6.31
C LEU A 48 22.25 -16.81 -7.53
N THR A 49 21.72 -18.00 -7.36
CA THR A 49 20.92 -18.71 -8.38
C THR A 49 19.97 -19.68 -7.69
N PHE A 50 18.78 -19.82 -8.20
CA PHE A 50 17.81 -20.84 -7.83
C PHE A 50 16.92 -21.18 -9.04
N PRO A 51 16.21 -22.32 -9.01
CA PRO A 51 15.29 -22.68 -10.10
C PRO A 51 14.28 -21.56 -10.36
N ASN A 52 13.98 -21.30 -11.63
CA ASN A 52 12.97 -20.32 -12.05
C ASN A 52 13.13 -18.90 -11.48
N LEU A 53 14.39 -18.47 -11.24
CA LEU A 53 14.70 -17.14 -10.71
C LEU A 53 14.20 -16.05 -11.65
N HIS A 54 13.38 -15.16 -11.11
CA HIS A 54 12.96 -13.91 -11.74
C HIS A 54 13.50 -12.71 -10.98
N VAL A 55 13.70 -11.62 -11.68
CA VAL A 55 14.12 -10.33 -11.10
C VAL A 55 13.32 -9.20 -11.73
N SER A 56 12.88 -8.27 -10.90
CA SER A 56 12.20 -7.05 -11.31
C SER A 56 12.77 -5.83 -10.59
N PRO A 57 12.41 -4.60 -11.03
CA PRO A 57 12.52 -3.43 -10.18
C PRO A 57 11.87 -3.71 -8.82
N GLY A 58 12.40 -3.11 -7.78
CA GLY A 58 11.90 -3.31 -6.42
C GLY A 58 10.44 -2.86 -6.25
N TRP A 59 9.63 -3.68 -5.59
CA TRP A 59 8.21 -3.40 -5.39
C TRP A 59 7.97 -2.28 -4.39
N PHE A 60 6.81 -1.64 -4.52
CA PHE A 60 6.43 -0.49 -3.72
C PHE A 60 4.99 -0.65 -3.21
N ASP A 61 4.77 -0.36 -1.92
CA ASP A 61 3.43 -0.31 -1.35
C ASP A 61 3.08 1.11 -0.90
N SER A 62 1.93 1.57 -1.31
CA SER A 62 1.46 2.93 -1.06
C SER A 62 0.73 3.12 0.28
N SER A 63 0.50 2.04 1.05
CA SER A 63 -0.25 2.15 2.31
C SER A 63 -0.02 0.91 3.19
N VAL A 64 0.88 1.06 4.16
CA VAL A 64 1.07 0.09 5.24
C VAL A 64 0.91 0.78 6.59
N SER A 65 0.52 0.02 7.60
CA SER A 65 0.43 0.48 8.98
C SER A 65 1.25 -0.44 9.86
N PHE A 66 2.16 0.15 10.64
CA PHE A 66 2.83 -0.52 11.74
C PHE A 66 2.29 0.06 13.05
N GLY A 67 2.53 -0.59 14.17
CA GLY A 67 2.01 -0.10 15.45
C GLY A 67 2.87 0.97 16.08
N GLU A 68 4.17 0.98 15.81
CA GLU A 68 5.15 1.89 16.41
C GLU A 68 5.14 3.27 15.74
N PRO A 69 5.12 4.36 16.57
CA PRO A 69 5.08 4.36 18.02
C PRO A 69 3.68 4.16 18.62
N GLY A 70 3.60 3.59 19.83
CA GLY A 70 2.44 3.58 20.72
C GLY A 70 1.51 2.37 20.63
N PHE A 71 1.74 1.47 19.67
CA PHE A 71 1.05 0.18 19.50
C PHE A 71 2.05 -0.89 19.04
N GLU A 72 3.20 -0.94 19.69
CA GLU A 72 4.30 -1.85 19.35
C GLU A 72 3.91 -3.33 19.44
N GLU A 73 2.86 -3.63 20.24
CA GLU A 73 2.26 -4.95 20.35
C GLU A 73 1.62 -5.46 19.04
N ARG A 74 1.27 -4.54 18.12
CA ARG A 74 0.76 -4.90 16.78
C ARG A 74 1.90 -5.24 15.86
N GLU A 75 2.86 -4.34 15.72
CA GLU A 75 4.08 -4.51 14.94
C GLU A 75 5.03 -3.32 15.16
N THR A 76 6.34 -3.61 15.30
CA THR A 76 7.37 -2.57 15.32
C THR A 76 7.75 -2.15 13.90
N ILE A 77 8.28 -0.93 13.72
CA ILE A 77 8.80 -0.44 12.44
C ILE A 77 9.87 -1.41 11.89
N SER A 78 10.78 -1.87 12.75
CA SER A 78 11.86 -2.78 12.36
C SER A 78 11.31 -4.10 11.82
N ASN A 79 10.31 -4.68 12.47
CA ASN A 79 9.70 -5.95 12.04
C ASN A 79 8.91 -5.75 10.73
N GLY A 80 8.06 -4.74 10.66
CA GLY A 80 7.26 -4.45 9.47
C GLY A 80 8.12 -4.23 8.22
N LEU A 81 9.25 -3.53 8.37
CA LEU A 81 10.21 -3.36 7.27
C LEU A 81 10.93 -4.65 6.90
N ALA A 82 11.20 -5.53 7.85
CA ALA A 82 11.76 -6.86 7.57
C ALA A 82 10.75 -7.77 6.85
N VAL A 83 9.48 -7.75 7.26
CA VAL A 83 8.36 -8.44 6.57
C VAL A 83 8.21 -7.91 5.15
N ALA A 84 8.22 -6.58 4.97
CA ALA A 84 8.16 -5.96 3.65
C ALA A 84 9.31 -6.41 2.75
N ALA A 85 10.55 -6.41 3.26
CA ALA A 85 11.74 -6.87 2.53
C ALA A 85 11.62 -8.34 2.11
N ALA A 86 11.22 -9.23 3.03
CA ALA A 86 11.02 -10.65 2.76
C ALA A 86 9.90 -10.89 1.74
N SER A 87 8.90 -10.02 1.72
CA SER A 87 7.78 -10.04 0.77
C SER A 87 8.12 -9.40 -0.59
N GLY A 88 9.34 -8.87 -0.76
CA GLY A 88 9.83 -8.30 -2.02
C GLY A 88 9.63 -6.79 -2.16
N PHE A 89 9.09 -6.11 -1.15
CA PHE A 89 8.92 -4.65 -1.17
C PHE A 89 10.23 -3.95 -0.79
N THR A 90 10.64 -3.02 -1.61
CA THR A 90 11.86 -2.20 -1.41
C THR A 90 11.54 -0.78 -0.97
N GLY A 91 10.27 -0.43 -0.94
CA GLY A 91 9.77 0.83 -0.41
C GLY A 91 8.31 0.70 0.00
N VAL A 92 7.96 1.30 1.14
CA VAL A 92 6.60 1.32 1.69
C VAL A 92 6.25 2.71 2.19
N VAL A 93 4.98 3.10 2.01
CA VAL A 93 4.44 4.34 2.57
C VAL A 93 3.72 4.02 3.88
N LEU A 94 4.21 4.59 4.98
CA LEU A 94 3.67 4.38 6.31
C LEU A 94 2.54 5.35 6.62
N ASN A 95 1.38 4.82 7.01
CA ASN A 95 0.21 5.59 7.40
C ASN A 95 0.40 6.28 8.76
N PRO A 96 -0.25 7.45 8.98
CA PRO A 96 -0.12 8.24 10.22
C PRO A 96 -1.11 7.78 11.31
N ASN A 97 -1.23 6.47 11.55
CA ASN A 97 -2.19 5.89 12.50
C ASN A 97 -1.54 5.35 13.79
N THR A 98 -0.53 6.04 14.25
CA THR A 98 0.25 5.72 15.45
C THR A 98 -0.16 6.60 16.65
N ARG A 99 0.47 6.42 17.79
CA ARG A 99 0.23 7.21 19.00
C ARG A 99 1.56 7.61 19.67
N PRO A 100 1.96 8.90 19.58
CA PRO A 100 1.19 10.00 18.97
C PRO A 100 0.96 9.84 17.48
N VAL A 101 -0.06 10.56 16.97
CA VAL A 101 -0.24 10.74 15.51
C VAL A 101 0.90 11.62 15.01
N PRO A 102 1.56 11.29 13.87
CA PRO A 102 2.65 12.09 13.33
C PRO A 102 2.11 13.37 12.65
N ASP A 103 1.88 14.41 13.42
CA ASP A 103 1.33 15.69 12.97
C ASP A 103 2.34 16.85 13.05
N THR A 104 3.60 16.57 13.43
CA THR A 104 4.71 17.52 13.48
C THR A 104 5.93 17.04 12.68
N SER A 105 6.84 17.95 12.35
CA SER A 105 8.12 17.63 11.69
C SER A 105 9.00 16.69 12.53
N GLY A 106 8.95 16.81 13.87
CA GLY A 106 9.70 15.94 14.78
C GLY A 106 9.29 14.48 14.69
N ASP A 107 7.99 14.21 14.53
CA ASP A 107 7.47 12.85 14.36
C ASP A 107 7.96 12.22 13.04
N ILE A 108 7.98 13.00 11.96
CA ILE A 108 8.49 12.54 10.66
C ILE A 108 9.98 12.21 10.74
N VAL A 109 10.78 13.04 11.42
CA VAL A 109 12.21 12.76 11.65
C VAL A 109 12.39 11.47 12.44
N PHE A 110 11.59 11.25 13.50
CA PHE A 110 11.63 10.01 14.28
C PHE A 110 11.39 8.77 13.41
N LEU A 111 10.33 8.77 12.60
CA LEU A 111 9.99 7.65 11.72
C LEU A 111 11.11 7.34 10.71
N LYS A 112 11.72 8.36 10.13
CA LYS A 112 12.86 8.22 9.22
C LYS A 112 14.10 7.68 9.91
N ASP A 113 14.38 8.13 11.11
CA ASP A 113 15.54 7.66 11.88
C ASP A 113 15.37 6.21 12.34
N ALA A 114 14.18 5.83 12.79
CA ALA A 114 13.84 4.44 13.16
C ALA A 114 14.02 3.45 11.99
N SER A 115 13.81 3.91 10.76
CA SER A 115 13.90 3.09 9.54
C SER A 115 15.30 3.10 8.87
N ARG A 116 16.23 3.93 9.33
CA ARG A 116 17.52 4.22 8.63
C ARG A 116 18.37 2.98 8.30
N LYS A 117 18.29 1.92 9.10
CA LYS A 117 19.09 0.69 8.92
C LYS A 117 18.36 -0.41 8.15
N ALA A 118 17.11 -0.19 7.79
CA ALA A 118 16.30 -1.19 7.10
C ALA A 118 16.71 -1.33 5.63
N VAL A 119 16.45 -2.49 5.07
CA VAL A 119 16.65 -2.77 3.63
C VAL A 119 15.52 -2.14 2.81
N THR A 120 14.28 -2.22 3.32
CA THR A 120 13.13 -1.55 2.73
C THR A 120 13.11 -0.08 3.16
N GLU A 121 12.96 0.82 2.21
CA GLU A 121 12.89 2.25 2.45
C GLU A 121 11.50 2.65 2.94
N LEU A 122 11.45 3.43 4.02
CA LEU A 122 10.20 3.92 4.60
C LEU A 122 9.94 5.36 4.17
N TYR A 123 8.73 5.59 3.66
CA TYR A 123 8.21 6.89 3.25
C TYR A 123 7.06 7.27 4.20
N PRO A 124 7.28 8.12 5.21
CA PRO A 124 6.22 8.45 6.16
C PRO A 124 5.19 9.40 5.55
N MET A 125 3.91 9.17 5.85
CA MET A 125 2.87 10.18 5.72
C MET A 125 2.75 10.97 7.02
N GLY A 126 2.53 12.30 6.91
CA GLY A 126 2.08 13.11 8.02
C GLY A 126 0.55 13.11 8.13
N ALA A 127 0.03 13.43 9.30
CA ALA A 127 -1.39 13.69 9.46
C ALA A 127 -1.80 14.91 8.64
N LEU A 128 -3.01 14.90 8.08
CA LEU A 128 -3.58 16.06 7.41
C LEU A 128 -4.06 17.09 8.41
N SER A 129 -4.69 16.63 9.48
CA SER A 129 -5.18 17.47 10.56
C SER A 129 -4.51 17.14 11.89
N MET A 130 -4.46 18.11 12.80
CA MET A 130 -3.88 17.96 14.14
C MET A 130 -4.54 16.80 14.89
N GLY A 131 -3.73 15.79 15.26
CA GLY A 131 -4.20 14.57 15.90
C GLY A 131 -5.19 13.75 15.05
N SER A 132 -5.24 13.95 13.73
CA SER A 132 -6.20 13.34 12.80
C SER A 132 -7.68 13.56 13.20
N ARG A 133 -8.00 14.75 13.73
CA ARG A 133 -9.36 15.09 14.23
C ARG A 133 -10.27 15.72 13.18
N GLY A 134 -9.72 16.12 12.00
CA GLY A 134 -10.50 16.74 10.94
C GLY A 134 -10.96 18.17 11.23
N GLU A 135 -10.35 18.86 12.18
CA GLU A 135 -10.69 20.23 12.62
C GLU A 135 -9.74 21.27 12.05
N ASP A 136 -8.48 21.24 12.44
CA ASP A 136 -7.42 22.17 12.02
C ASP A 136 -6.31 21.44 11.26
N LEU A 137 -5.69 22.10 10.26
CA LEU A 137 -4.55 21.55 9.54
C LEU A 137 -3.36 21.32 10.46
N ALA A 138 -2.64 20.23 10.24
CA ALA A 138 -1.35 19.97 10.87
C ALA A 138 -0.23 20.83 10.24
N GLU A 139 1.01 20.66 10.69
CA GLU A 139 2.19 21.40 10.19
C GLU A 139 2.69 20.86 8.84
N LEU A 140 1.83 20.90 7.79
CA LEU A 140 2.06 20.21 6.52
C LEU A 140 3.38 20.61 5.85
N TYR A 141 3.72 21.91 5.83
CA TYR A 141 4.95 22.39 5.19
C TYR A 141 6.21 21.92 5.93
N ASP A 142 6.20 21.98 7.25
CA ASP A 142 7.35 21.56 8.06
C ASP A 142 7.54 20.05 8.03
N MET A 143 6.44 19.27 8.04
CA MET A 143 6.47 17.83 7.83
C MET A 143 6.98 17.46 6.43
N HIS A 144 6.58 18.20 5.39
CA HIS A 144 7.12 17.99 4.05
C HIS A 144 8.64 18.22 4.02
N GLY A 145 9.13 19.33 4.62
CA GLY A 145 10.55 19.61 4.77
C GLY A 145 11.33 18.52 5.54
N ALA A 146 10.69 17.88 6.52
CA ALA A 146 11.23 16.75 7.25
C ALA A 146 11.20 15.42 6.44
N GLY A 147 10.46 15.35 5.35
CA GLY A 147 10.41 14.23 4.41
C GLY A 147 9.12 13.43 4.44
N ALA A 148 8.01 14.00 4.91
CA ALA A 148 6.68 13.43 4.67
C ALA A 148 6.35 13.47 3.18
N VAL A 149 5.84 12.35 2.65
CA VAL A 149 5.57 12.19 1.21
C VAL A 149 4.12 12.48 0.83
N ALA A 150 3.23 12.50 1.80
CA ALA A 150 1.80 12.81 1.64
C ALA A 150 1.19 13.15 3.01
N PHE A 151 -0.07 13.66 3.00
CA PHE A 151 -0.80 14.04 4.20
C PHE A 151 -2.17 13.38 4.23
N SER A 152 -2.47 12.67 5.33
CA SER A 152 -3.66 11.84 5.47
C SER A 152 -4.12 11.77 6.92
N ASP A 153 -5.40 11.67 7.15
CA ASP A 153 -5.92 11.24 8.46
C ASP A 153 -6.24 9.74 8.49
N TYR A 154 -5.53 8.98 7.64
CA TYR A 154 -5.69 7.53 7.46
C TYR A 154 -7.14 7.16 7.12
N LYS A 155 -7.79 6.31 7.91
CA LYS A 155 -9.18 5.87 7.71
C LYS A 155 -10.20 6.77 8.44
N ASN A 156 -9.75 7.92 8.98
CA ASN A 156 -10.65 8.98 9.43
C ASN A 156 -10.97 9.87 8.25
N ALA A 157 -12.21 9.85 7.80
CA ALA A 157 -12.64 10.66 6.68
C ALA A 157 -12.61 12.15 7.03
N VAL A 158 -12.14 12.97 6.11
CA VAL A 158 -12.20 14.44 6.25
C VAL A 158 -13.64 14.88 6.08
N SER A 159 -14.40 14.98 7.17
CA SER A 159 -15.83 15.33 7.14
C SER A 159 -16.06 16.81 6.80
N ASN A 160 -15.13 17.70 7.20
CA ASN A 160 -15.20 19.13 6.94
C ASN A 160 -14.69 19.46 5.51
N PRO A 161 -15.58 19.83 4.56
CA PRO A 161 -15.17 20.13 3.19
C PRO A 161 -14.25 21.37 3.10
N ASN A 162 -14.37 22.32 4.04
CA ASN A 162 -13.50 23.49 4.07
C ASN A 162 -12.06 23.12 4.46
N LEU A 163 -11.87 22.13 5.35
CA LEU A 163 -10.54 21.63 5.70
C LEU A 163 -9.85 21.03 4.48
N LEU A 164 -10.54 20.17 3.71
CA LEU A 164 -9.99 19.60 2.47
C LEU A 164 -9.66 20.71 1.45
N LYS A 165 -10.54 21.71 1.30
CA LYS A 165 -10.29 22.86 0.44
C LYS A 165 -9.01 23.61 0.85
N LEU A 166 -8.85 23.92 2.13
CA LEU A 166 -7.68 24.60 2.64
C LEU A 166 -6.40 23.78 2.47
N ALA A 167 -6.47 22.46 2.73
CA ALA A 167 -5.35 21.56 2.53
C ALA A 167 -4.88 21.54 1.07
N LEU A 168 -5.80 21.38 0.11
CA LEU A 168 -5.47 21.39 -1.31
C LEU A 168 -4.88 22.71 -1.78
N LEU A 169 -5.40 23.87 -1.30
CA LEU A 169 -4.84 25.17 -1.62
C LEU A 169 -3.44 25.35 -1.01
N TYR A 170 -3.26 24.98 0.25
CA TYR A 170 -2.01 25.17 0.97
C TYR A 170 -0.87 24.32 0.40
N THR A 171 -1.16 23.05 0.09
CA THR A 171 -0.16 22.11 -0.40
C THR A 171 0.36 22.42 -1.80
N GLN A 172 -0.32 23.25 -2.60
CA GLN A 172 0.19 23.67 -3.90
C GLN A 172 1.51 24.45 -3.81
N GLY A 173 1.76 25.16 -2.72
CA GLY A 173 2.99 25.92 -2.51
C GLY A 173 4.26 25.07 -2.49
N PHE A 174 4.14 23.76 -2.29
CA PHE A 174 5.26 22.82 -2.22
C PHE A 174 4.97 21.47 -2.90
N ASP A 175 4.02 21.41 -3.83
CA ASP A 175 3.62 20.23 -4.59
C ASP A 175 3.20 19.01 -3.71
N GLY A 176 2.63 19.29 -2.53
CA GLY A 176 2.23 18.28 -1.56
C GLY A 176 1.05 17.43 -2.02
N LEU A 177 1.06 16.16 -1.66
CA LEU A 177 0.00 15.20 -1.97
C LEU A 177 -0.98 15.08 -0.80
N VAL A 178 -2.26 15.36 -1.04
CA VAL A 178 -3.34 15.18 -0.06
C VAL A 178 -4.00 13.83 -0.28
N HIS A 179 -4.19 13.05 0.80
CA HIS A 179 -4.99 11.84 0.80
C HIS A 179 -6.34 12.09 1.47
N SER A 180 -7.43 11.68 0.84
CA SER A 180 -8.76 11.70 1.44
C SER A 180 -9.36 10.30 1.42
N PHE A 181 -9.54 9.69 2.60
CA PHE A 181 -10.17 8.39 2.72
C PHE A 181 -11.66 8.50 2.34
N PRO A 182 -12.12 7.69 1.37
CA PRO A 182 -13.44 7.89 0.77
C PRO A 182 -14.55 7.24 1.57
N GLN A 183 -14.96 7.84 2.68
CA GLN A 183 -16.11 7.38 3.44
C GLN A 183 -16.83 8.55 4.09
N ASP A 184 -18.09 8.76 3.75
CA ASP A 184 -18.95 9.65 4.53
C ASP A 184 -19.17 9.08 5.92
N GLU A 185 -18.77 9.83 6.95
CA GLU A 185 -18.80 9.39 8.34
C GLU A 185 -20.23 9.09 8.82
N HIS A 186 -21.21 9.88 8.42
CA HIS A 186 -22.57 9.73 8.90
C HIS A 186 -23.26 8.53 8.26
N LEU A 187 -23.02 8.26 6.99
CA LEU A 187 -23.56 7.10 6.27
C LEU A 187 -22.85 5.80 6.68
N GLY A 188 -21.53 5.85 6.86
CA GLY A 188 -20.73 4.68 7.21
C GLY A 188 -20.66 4.36 8.70
N ARG A 189 -21.13 5.25 9.56
CA ARG A 189 -20.96 5.19 11.02
C ARG A 189 -21.45 3.88 11.63
N LYS A 190 -20.57 3.23 12.42
CA LYS A 190 -20.81 1.94 13.08
C LYS A 190 -21.16 0.78 12.14
N GLY A 191 -21.01 0.94 10.83
CA GLY A 191 -21.11 -0.17 9.89
C GLY A 191 -19.90 -1.10 10.06
N GLN A 192 -20.06 -2.38 9.74
CA GLN A 192 -19.06 -3.41 9.99
C GLN A 192 -18.69 -4.19 8.74
N MET A 193 -19.54 -4.15 7.73
CA MET A 193 -19.40 -4.83 6.46
C MET A 193 -20.16 -4.06 5.37
N HIS A 194 -20.12 -4.53 4.14
CA HIS A 194 -20.94 -3.98 3.07
C HIS A 194 -22.43 -4.05 3.40
N GLU A 195 -23.17 -2.97 3.15
CA GLU A 195 -24.61 -2.95 3.25
C GLU A 195 -25.23 -3.67 2.04
N GLY A 196 -25.88 -4.78 2.29
CA GLY A 196 -26.49 -5.60 1.26
C GLY A 196 -27.22 -6.81 1.83
N GLU A 197 -27.52 -7.77 0.97
CA GLU A 197 -28.24 -8.97 1.35
C GLU A 197 -27.53 -9.80 2.43
N VAL A 198 -26.19 -9.88 2.35
CA VAL A 198 -25.38 -10.63 3.32
C VAL A 198 -25.44 -9.97 4.70
N SER A 199 -25.31 -8.64 4.79
CA SER A 199 -25.37 -7.93 6.07
C SER A 199 -26.72 -8.08 6.76
N VAL A 200 -27.82 -8.02 5.99
CA VAL A 200 -29.18 -8.25 6.50
C VAL A 200 -29.32 -9.67 7.03
N ARG A 201 -28.85 -10.66 6.29
CA ARG A 201 -28.90 -12.07 6.69
C ARG A 201 -28.10 -12.36 7.95
N LEU A 202 -26.96 -11.69 8.13
CA LEU A 202 -26.10 -11.84 9.31
C LEU A 202 -26.53 -10.96 10.49
N GLY A 203 -27.48 -10.05 10.30
CA GLY A 203 -27.89 -9.10 11.34
C GLY A 203 -26.83 -8.04 11.67
N LEU A 204 -25.86 -7.81 10.76
CA LEU A 204 -24.78 -6.86 10.93
C LEU A 204 -25.11 -5.52 10.27
N ARG A 205 -24.71 -4.43 10.91
CA ARG A 205 -24.87 -3.10 10.32
C ARG A 205 -23.96 -2.91 9.12
N GLY A 206 -24.57 -2.50 7.99
CA GLY A 206 -23.87 -2.29 6.74
C GLY A 206 -23.22 -0.90 6.61
N ILE A 207 -22.21 -0.82 5.73
CA ILE A 207 -21.62 0.41 5.20
C ILE A 207 -22.06 0.49 3.74
N PRO A 208 -22.99 1.41 3.39
CA PRO A 208 -23.49 1.53 2.03
C PRO A 208 -22.37 1.94 1.06
N SER A 209 -22.44 1.48 -0.18
CA SER A 209 -21.56 1.96 -1.25
C SER A 209 -21.65 3.47 -1.43
N LEU A 210 -22.83 4.03 -1.17
CA LEU A 210 -23.11 5.46 -1.23
C LEU A 210 -22.17 6.27 -0.31
N ALA A 211 -21.75 5.74 0.84
CA ALA A 211 -20.82 6.43 1.76
C ALA A 211 -19.50 6.74 1.08
N GLU A 212 -18.96 5.79 0.32
CA GLU A 212 -17.72 5.97 -0.45
C GLU A 212 -17.95 6.91 -1.64
N GLU A 213 -19.00 6.66 -2.42
CA GLU A 213 -19.28 7.37 -3.66
C GLU A 213 -19.59 8.86 -3.43
N LEU A 214 -20.36 9.18 -2.38
CA LEU A 214 -20.72 10.55 -2.02
C LEU A 214 -19.50 11.36 -1.58
N GLN A 215 -18.63 10.75 -0.75
CA GLN A 215 -17.38 11.38 -0.35
C GLN A 215 -16.51 11.71 -1.57
N ILE A 216 -16.37 10.77 -2.50
CA ILE A 216 -15.58 10.97 -3.73
C ILE A 216 -16.18 12.10 -4.59
N VAL A 217 -17.49 12.13 -4.78
CA VAL A 217 -18.15 13.21 -5.55
C VAL A 217 -17.84 14.58 -4.93
N ARG A 218 -17.95 14.69 -3.61
CA ARG A 218 -17.63 15.94 -2.88
C ARG A 218 -16.17 16.33 -3.07
N ASP A 219 -15.25 15.38 -2.86
CA ASP A 219 -13.82 15.64 -2.89
C ASP A 219 -13.34 16.03 -4.30
N LEU A 220 -13.89 15.39 -5.32
CA LEU A 220 -13.61 15.76 -6.71
C LEU A 220 -14.14 17.14 -7.08
N ALA A 221 -15.31 17.55 -6.56
CA ALA A 221 -15.82 18.90 -6.76
C ALA A 221 -14.93 19.95 -6.09
N ILE A 222 -14.41 19.66 -4.89
CA ILE A 222 -13.46 20.53 -4.20
C ILE A 222 -12.16 20.62 -5.00
N LEU A 223 -11.62 19.49 -5.48
CA LEU A 223 -10.41 19.45 -6.30
C LEU A 223 -10.58 20.25 -7.61
N GLU A 224 -11.74 20.14 -8.27
CA GLU A 224 -12.06 20.91 -9.50
C GLU A 224 -12.05 22.42 -9.22
N TYR A 225 -12.48 22.84 -8.03
CA TYR A 225 -12.49 24.22 -7.60
C TYR A 225 -11.11 24.77 -7.20
N THR A 226 -10.32 23.95 -6.48
CA THR A 226 -9.05 24.40 -5.89
C THR A 226 -7.83 24.10 -6.76
N GLY A 227 -7.87 23.06 -7.58
CA GLY A 227 -6.66 22.42 -8.07
C GLY A 227 -5.91 21.69 -6.96
N GLY A 228 -4.63 21.41 -7.19
CA GLY A 228 -3.77 20.65 -6.27
C GLY A 228 -3.71 19.18 -6.61
N ARG A 229 -3.12 18.36 -5.72
CA ARG A 229 -2.86 16.93 -5.92
C ARG A 229 -3.63 16.09 -4.91
N LEU A 230 -4.54 15.27 -5.38
CA LEU A 230 -5.38 14.41 -4.54
C LEU A 230 -5.12 12.94 -4.81
N HIS A 231 -5.01 12.14 -3.75
CA HIS A 231 -5.09 10.68 -3.84
C HIS A 231 -6.30 10.18 -3.05
N ILE A 232 -7.09 9.33 -3.67
CA ILE A 232 -8.23 8.64 -3.03
C ILE A 232 -7.81 7.19 -2.78
N PRO A 233 -7.41 6.85 -1.53
CA PRO A 233 -6.90 5.53 -1.21
C PRO A 233 -8.01 4.48 -1.17
N MET A 234 -7.67 3.24 -1.55
CA MET A 234 -8.43 2.03 -1.28
C MET A 234 -9.90 2.09 -1.70
N ILE A 235 -10.18 2.55 -2.93
CA ILE A 235 -11.57 2.52 -3.44
C ILE A 235 -12.09 1.07 -3.51
N SER A 236 -13.38 0.89 -3.26
CA SER A 236 -13.98 -0.44 -3.17
C SER A 236 -15.22 -0.65 -4.06
N THR A 237 -15.74 0.40 -4.72
CA THR A 237 -16.95 0.29 -5.56
C THR A 237 -16.68 0.53 -7.04
N ALA A 238 -17.49 -0.07 -7.89
CA ALA A 238 -17.42 0.13 -9.34
C ALA A 238 -17.65 1.60 -9.74
N ARG A 239 -18.56 2.30 -9.04
CA ARG A 239 -18.89 3.70 -9.32
C ARG A 239 -17.75 4.64 -8.92
N SER A 240 -17.04 4.35 -7.85
CA SER A 240 -15.85 5.11 -7.43
C SER A 240 -14.78 5.15 -8.53
N ALA A 241 -14.46 4.00 -9.12
CA ALA A 241 -13.53 3.93 -10.24
C ALA A 241 -14.01 4.75 -11.44
N ALA A 242 -15.29 4.68 -11.77
CA ALA A 242 -15.87 5.45 -12.87
C ALA A 242 -15.83 6.98 -12.63
N LEU A 243 -16.13 7.43 -11.40
CA LEU A 243 -16.07 8.85 -11.00
C LEU A 243 -14.65 9.40 -11.13
N ILE A 244 -13.66 8.70 -10.61
CA ILE A 244 -12.26 9.12 -10.68
C ILE A 244 -11.75 9.10 -12.12
N GLY A 245 -12.08 8.06 -12.90
CA GLY A 245 -11.75 8.02 -14.32
C GLY A 245 -12.35 9.19 -15.12
N ALA A 246 -13.57 9.61 -14.79
CA ALA A 246 -14.19 10.79 -15.40
C ALA A 246 -13.51 12.10 -15.01
N ALA A 247 -13.11 12.24 -13.73
CA ALA A 247 -12.40 13.41 -13.23
C ALA A 247 -11.03 13.57 -13.91
N ARG A 248 -10.28 12.48 -14.09
CA ARG A 248 -9.01 12.52 -14.84
C ARG A 248 -9.16 12.94 -16.30
N LYS A 249 -10.22 12.49 -16.97
CA LYS A 249 -10.50 12.93 -18.34
C LYS A 249 -10.79 14.42 -18.45
N LYS A 250 -11.21 15.06 -17.36
CA LYS A 250 -11.35 16.52 -17.25
C LYS A 250 -10.02 17.23 -16.94
N GLY A 251 -8.93 16.49 -16.71
CA GLY A 251 -7.61 17.05 -16.39
C GLY A 251 -7.34 17.26 -14.90
N LEU A 252 -8.17 16.74 -13.99
CA LEU A 252 -7.90 16.84 -12.56
C LEU A 252 -6.72 15.94 -12.15
N ASP A 253 -5.82 16.45 -11.31
CA ASP A 253 -4.70 15.67 -10.76
C ASP A 253 -5.18 14.79 -9.59
N VAL A 254 -5.89 13.73 -9.93
CA VAL A 254 -6.38 12.73 -8.99
C VAL A 254 -5.89 11.33 -9.37
N THR A 255 -5.43 10.60 -8.34
CA THR A 255 -5.10 9.18 -8.43
C THR A 255 -5.90 8.37 -7.42
N CYS A 256 -6.00 7.06 -7.63
CA CYS A 256 -6.61 6.16 -6.65
C CYS A 256 -5.85 4.84 -6.56
N SER A 257 -6.02 4.18 -5.43
CA SER A 257 -5.52 2.82 -5.20
C SER A 257 -6.66 1.85 -4.84
N VAL A 258 -6.36 0.56 -4.87
CA VAL A 258 -7.26 -0.50 -4.40
C VAL A 258 -6.50 -1.47 -3.52
N ALA A 259 -7.11 -1.89 -2.42
CA ALA A 259 -6.51 -2.91 -1.56
C ALA A 259 -6.63 -4.31 -2.21
N ILE A 260 -5.57 -5.13 -2.09
CA ILE A 260 -5.50 -6.46 -2.70
C ILE A 260 -6.64 -7.37 -2.26
N HIS A 261 -7.08 -7.26 -1.01
CA HIS A 261 -8.19 -8.08 -0.51
C HIS A 261 -9.54 -7.72 -1.17
N ASN A 262 -9.77 -6.46 -1.58
CA ASN A 262 -10.95 -6.06 -2.35
C ASN A 262 -10.91 -6.58 -3.80
N LEU A 263 -9.73 -6.93 -4.32
CA LEU A 263 -9.59 -7.61 -5.61
C LEU A 263 -9.79 -9.13 -5.50
N ALA A 264 -9.47 -9.72 -4.33
CA ALA A 264 -9.48 -11.17 -4.11
C ALA A 264 -10.82 -11.69 -3.58
N TYR A 265 -11.41 -10.99 -2.62
CA TYR A 265 -12.53 -11.47 -1.82
C TYR A 265 -13.80 -10.63 -2.01
N THR A 266 -14.92 -11.17 -1.53
CA THR A 266 -16.23 -10.53 -1.52
C THR A 266 -16.87 -10.65 -0.14
N GLU A 267 -17.94 -9.89 0.11
CA GLU A 267 -18.69 -9.89 1.38
C GLU A 267 -19.13 -11.27 1.88
N GLU A 268 -19.28 -12.25 0.98
CA GLU A 268 -19.62 -13.64 1.33
C GLU A 268 -18.59 -14.31 2.25
N LYS A 269 -17.32 -13.81 2.28
CA LYS A 269 -16.30 -14.30 3.21
C LYS A 269 -16.64 -14.05 4.67
N LEU A 270 -17.54 -13.12 4.93
CA LEU A 270 -17.99 -12.77 6.29
C LEU A 270 -19.10 -13.69 6.82
N GLU A 271 -19.65 -14.60 6.01
CA GLU A 271 -20.69 -15.54 6.44
C GLU A 271 -20.25 -16.46 7.59
N SER A 272 -18.95 -16.68 7.73
CA SER A 272 -18.36 -17.41 8.85
C SER A 272 -18.08 -16.56 10.09
N PHE A 273 -18.36 -15.26 10.07
CA PHE A 273 -17.97 -14.29 11.11
C PHE A 273 -16.46 -14.27 11.41
N ASP A 274 -15.64 -14.69 10.43
CA ASP A 274 -14.18 -14.65 10.58
C ASP A 274 -13.67 -13.20 10.54
N SER A 275 -13.19 -12.73 11.68
CA SER A 275 -12.68 -11.37 11.85
C SER A 275 -11.42 -11.07 11.00
N ALA A 276 -10.72 -12.10 10.50
CA ALA A 276 -9.61 -11.92 9.57
C ALA A 276 -10.04 -11.20 8.28
N TYR A 277 -11.31 -11.32 7.88
CA TYR A 277 -11.88 -10.62 6.72
C TYR A 277 -12.57 -9.28 7.08
N LYS A 278 -12.52 -8.86 8.35
CA LYS A 278 -13.04 -7.55 8.76
C LYS A 278 -12.05 -6.44 8.39
N VAL A 279 -12.28 -5.82 7.26
CA VAL A 279 -11.42 -4.78 6.66
C VAL A 279 -12.22 -3.50 6.37
N LEU A 280 -11.51 -2.37 6.24
CA LEU A 280 -12.08 -1.09 5.86
C LEU A 280 -11.18 -0.45 4.76
N PRO A 281 -11.75 -0.13 3.58
CA PRO A 281 -13.15 -0.28 3.17
C PRO A 281 -13.59 -1.76 3.17
N PRO A 282 -14.90 -2.02 3.33
CA PRO A 282 -15.38 -3.39 3.47
C PRO A 282 -15.25 -4.16 2.15
N LEU A 283 -15.19 -5.48 2.25
CA LEU A 283 -15.34 -6.36 1.10
C LEU A 283 -16.74 -6.15 0.49
N ARG A 284 -16.79 -5.88 -0.81
CA ARG A 284 -18.00 -5.57 -1.55
C ARG A 284 -18.53 -6.79 -2.33
N THR A 285 -19.48 -6.53 -3.23
CA THR A 285 -20.12 -7.55 -4.05
C THR A 285 -19.18 -8.15 -5.10
N LYS A 286 -19.57 -9.30 -5.67
CA LYS A 286 -18.88 -9.88 -6.85
C LYS A 286 -18.83 -8.93 -8.03
N LYS A 287 -19.87 -8.09 -8.19
CA LYS A 287 -19.94 -7.09 -9.26
C LYS A 287 -18.87 -6.02 -9.07
N ASP A 288 -18.74 -5.47 -7.86
CA ASP A 288 -17.72 -4.48 -7.53
C ASP A 288 -16.32 -5.06 -7.71
N ARG A 289 -16.04 -6.22 -7.15
CA ARG A 289 -14.75 -6.90 -7.31
C ARG A 289 -14.33 -7.04 -8.78
N LYS A 290 -15.24 -7.54 -9.64
CA LYS A 290 -14.96 -7.66 -11.08
C LYS A 290 -14.71 -6.32 -11.75
N ALA A 291 -15.45 -5.28 -11.35
CA ALA A 291 -15.29 -3.94 -11.88
C ALA A 291 -13.94 -3.33 -11.46
N LEU A 292 -13.51 -3.52 -10.20
CA LEU A 292 -12.20 -3.08 -9.71
C LEU A 292 -11.05 -3.80 -10.43
N GLN A 293 -11.15 -5.13 -10.62
CA GLN A 293 -10.17 -5.89 -11.40
C GLN A 293 -10.04 -5.36 -12.83
N LYS A 294 -11.16 -5.07 -13.49
CA LYS A 294 -11.20 -4.48 -14.82
C LYS A 294 -10.60 -3.07 -14.82
N ALA A 295 -10.99 -2.22 -13.88
CA ALA A 295 -10.50 -0.84 -13.77
C ALA A 295 -8.99 -0.78 -13.53
N LEU A 296 -8.42 -1.70 -12.74
CA LEU A 296 -6.97 -1.84 -12.56
C LEU A 296 -6.28 -2.28 -13.86
N ALA A 297 -6.84 -3.27 -14.57
CA ALA A 297 -6.30 -3.74 -15.84
C ALA A 297 -6.33 -2.67 -16.95
N GLU A 298 -7.31 -1.77 -16.91
CA GLU A 298 -7.49 -0.63 -17.85
C GLU A 298 -6.76 0.65 -17.39
N ASN A 299 -5.97 0.60 -16.31
CA ASN A 299 -5.25 1.75 -15.73
C ASN A 299 -6.16 2.91 -15.28
N ILE A 300 -7.42 2.62 -14.95
CA ILE A 300 -8.33 3.56 -14.27
C ILE A 300 -7.94 3.64 -12.79
N ILE A 301 -7.60 2.52 -12.17
CA ILE A 301 -6.94 2.49 -10.86
C ILE A 301 -5.43 2.52 -11.10
N ASP A 302 -4.73 3.41 -10.39
CA ASP A 302 -3.32 3.69 -10.65
C ASP A 302 -2.41 2.59 -10.11
N PHE A 303 -2.64 2.15 -8.88
CA PHE A 303 -1.82 1.14 -8.23
C PHE A 303 -2.59 0.35 -7.17
N VAL A 304 -1.99 -0.73 -6.73
CA VAL A 304 -2.51 -1.56 -5.64
C VAL A 304 -1.78 -1.26 -4.35
N THR A 305 -2.44 -1.54 -3.24
CA THR A 305 -1.81 -1.54 -1.91
C THR A 305 -2.17 -2.81 -1.16
N THR A 306 -1.28 -3.23 -0.27
CA THR A 306 -1.56 -4.37 0.60
C THR A 306 -2.57 -4.04 1.68
N ASP A 307 -2.71 -2.76 2.05
CA ASP A 307 -3.42 -2.31 3.26
C ASP A 307 -2.99 -3.13 4.49
N HIS A 308 -1.68 -3.45 4.54
CA HIS A 308 -1.10 -4.18 5.66
C HIS A 308 -1.30 -3.38 6.95
N ASN A 309 -2.09 -3.95 7.86
CA ASN A 309 -2.47 -3.32 9.12
C ASN A 309 -2.68 -4.42 10.18
N PRO A 310 -1.58 -4.90 10.78
CA PRO A 310 -1.64 -5.90 11.83
C PRO A 310 -2.38 -5.36 13.05
N MET A 311 -3.10 -6.26 13.72
CA MET A 311 -3.82 -5.97 14.95
C MET A 311 -3.43 -7.01 15.99
N ASP A 312 -3.40 -6.58 17.24
CA ASP A 312 -3.23 -7.50 18.37
C ASP A 312 -4.27 -8.62 18.31
N ILE A 313 -3.86 -9.83 18.70
CA ILE A 313 -4.71 -11.01 18.65
C ILE A 313 -5.94 -10.85 19.57
N GLU A 314 -5.80 -10.12 20.67
CA GLU A 314 -6.91 -9.83 21.59
C GLU A 314 -7.93 -8.89 20.95
N GLU A 315 -7.49 -7.97 20.08
CA GLU A 315 -8.38 -7.09 19.30
C GLU A 315 -9.08 -7.84 18.15
N LYS A 316 -8.48 -8.90 17.62
CA LYS A 316 -9.06 -9.72 16.53
C LYS A 316 -9.93 -10.87 17.02
N ARG A 317 -9.58 -11.52 18.13
CA ARG A 317 -10.32 -12.66 18.71
C ARG A 317 -11.47 -12.21 19.61
N GLN A 318 -12.27 -11.29 19.12
CA GLN A 318 -13.49 -10.84 19.78
C GLN A 318 -14.72 -11.21 18.96
N GLU A 319 -15.91 -10.97 19.51
CA GLU A 319 -17.14 -11.00 18.72
C GLU A 319 -17.00 -10.10 17.52
N PHE A 320 -17.55 -10.51 16.37
CA PHE A 320 -17.31 -9.84 15.09
C PHE A 320 -17.60 -8.33 15.13
N ASP A 321 -18.61 -7.90 15.87
CA ASP A 321 -18.96 -6.48 16.02
C ASP A 321 -17.90 -5.67 16.77
N ARG A 322 -17.15 -6.30 17.67
CA ARG A 322 -16.08 -5.67 18.47
C ARG A 322 -14.69 -5.83 17.89
N ALA A 323 -14.49 -6.83 17.02
CA ALA A 323 -13.21 -7.10 16.41
C ALA A 323 -12.69 -5.89 15.62
N ALA A 324 -11.40 -5.58 15.73
CA ALA A 324 -10.76 -4.47 15.04
C ALA A 324 -10.68 -4.72 13.52
N TYR A 325 -10.71 -3.63 12.74
CA TYR A 325 -10.40 -3.66 11.32
C TYR A 325 -8.89 -3.80 11.12
N GLY A 326 -8.47 -4.74 10.29
CA GLY A 326 -7.06 -4.93 9.95
C GLY A 326 -6.82 -6.25 9.26
N THR A 327 -5.73 -6.32 8.51
CA THR A 327 -5.34 -7.51 7.75
C THR A 327 -3.85 -7.54 7.50
N LEU A 328 -3.30 -8.74 7.28
CA LEU A 328 -1.92 -8.96 6.87
C LEU A 328 -1.87 -9.08 5.36
N GLY A 329 -1.30 -8.09 4.69
CA GLY A 329 -1.33 -8.00 3.22
C GLY A 329 0.00 -8.23 2.53
N LEU A 330 1.14 -7.84 3.15
CA LEU A 330 2.47 -7.85 2.51
C LEU A 330 2.85 -9.23 1.97
N GLU A 331 2.76 -10.26 2.79
CA GLU A 331 3.22 -11.61 2.44
C GLU A 331 2.38 -12.28 1.36
N SER A 332 1.12 -11.87 1.18
CA SER A 332 0.18 -12.47 0.21
C SER A 332 0.04 -11.69 -1.11
N ALA A 333 0.57 -10.47 -1.16
CA ALA A 333 0.32 -9.52 -2.25
C ALA A 333 0.66 -10.08 -3.64
N PHE A 334 1.90 -10.54 -3.82
CA PHE A 334 2.34 -11.08 -5.10
C PHE A 334 1.54 -12.33 -5.49
N GLY A 335 1.34 -13.26 -4.57
CA GLY A 335 0.60 -14.50 -4.85
C GLY A 335 -0.83 -14.25 -5.31
N ILE A 336 -1.54 -13.32 -4.67
CA ILE A 336 -2.90 -12.92 -5.06
C ILE A 336 -2.90 -12.29 -6.46
N LEU A 337 -2.04 -11.31 -6.70
CA LEU A 337 -1.98 -10.60 -7.99
C LEU A 337 -1.53 -11.53 -9.12
N ASN A 338 -0.54 -12.39 -8.87
CA ASN A 338 -0.08 -13.38 -9.82
C ASN A 338 -1.20 -14.36 -10.25
N LYS A 339 -2.00 -14.82 -9.29
CA LYS A 339 -3.16 -15.68 -9.54
C LYS A 339 -4.26 -14.98 -10.34
N LEU A 340 -4.50 -13.69 -10.09
CA LEU A 340 -5.58 -12.92 -10.73
C LEU A 340 -5.22 -12.41 -12.12
N PHE A 341 -3.97 -11.99 -12.34
CA PHE A 341 -3.58 -11.24 -13.54
C PHE A 341 -2.38 -11.83 -14.28
N GLY A 342 -1.72 -12.85 -13.73
CA GLY A 342 -0.46 -13.39 -14.25
C GLY A 342 0.76 -12.57 -13.84
N THR A 343 1.93 -13.19 -13.97
CA THR A 343 3.19 -12.70 -13.38
C THR A 343 3.59 -11.31 -13.86
N ASP A 344 3.53 -11.06 -15.17
CA ASP A 344 3.95 -9.76 -15.74
C ASP A 344 3.10 -8.59 -15.19
N ARG A 345 1.78 -8.80 -15.14
CA ARG A 345 0.87 -7.76 -14.66
C ARG A 345 0.97 -7.58 -13.14
N ALA A 346 1.19 -8.66 -12.40
CA ALA A 346 1.41 -8.60 -10.96
C ALA A 346 2.64 -7.74 -10.64
N VAL A 347 3.77 -7.98 -11.32
CA VAL A 347 4.99 -7.19 -11.16
C VAL A 347 4.77 -5.74 -11.57
N ASP A 348 4.12 -5.50 -12.72
CA ASP A 348 3.80 -4.15 -13.17
C ASP A 348 2.99 -3.37 -12.11
N PHE A 349 1.96 -3.97 -11.54
CA PHE A 349 1.14 -3.33 -10.49
C PHE A 349 1.93 -3.05 -9.21
N LEU A 350 2.81 -3.97 -8.80
CA LEU A 350 3.62 -3.81 -7.59
C LEU A 350 4.80 -2.82 -7.76
N CYS A 351 5.18 -2.49 -9.00
CA CYS A 351 6.21 -1.49 -9.26
C CYS A 351 5.67 -0.05 -9.35
N ARG A 352 4.35 0.12 -9.37
CA ARG A 352 3.71 1.44 -9.53
C ARG A 352 3.66 2.23 -8.23
N GLY A 353 3.38 3.51 -8.36
CA GLY A 353 3.08 4.42 -7.23
C GLY A 353 4.26 5.29 -6.79
N ARG A 354 5.52 4.87 -6.96
CA ARG A 354 6.70 5.61 -6.47
C ARG A 354 6.68 7.11 -6.84
N SER A 355 6.47 7.42 -8.10
CA SER A 355 6.48 8.80 -8.59
C SER A 355 5.38 9.66 -7.96
N ARG A 356 4.22 9.06 -7.65
CA ARG A 356 3.11 9.80 -7.01
C ARG A 356 3.49 10.29 -5.62
N PHE A 357 4.30 9.53 -4.90
CA PHE A 357 4.79 9.83 -3.56
C PHE A 357 6.18 10.49 -3.56
N GLY A 358 6.67 10.97 -4.70
CA GLY A 358 8.00 11.59 -4.77
C GLY A 358 9.15 10.63 -4.47
N ALA A 359 8.90 9.33 -4.41
CA ALA A 359 9.94 8.33 -4.22
C ALA A 359 10.79 8.17 -5.50
N PRO A 360 12.12 7.95 -5.38
CA PRO A 360 12.98 7.80 -6.53
C PRO A 360 12.53 6.69 -7.48
N GLU A 361 12.63 6.95 -8.77
CA GLU A 361 12.41 5.92 -9.79
C GLU A 361 13.46 4.82 -9.69
N VAL A 362 13.03 3.58 -9.91
CA VAL A 362 13.90 2.41 -9.89
C VAL A 362 14.09 1.91 -11.31
N LEU A 363 15.32 2.00 -11.81
CA LEU A 363 15.67 1.62 -13.18
C LEU A 363 16.58 0.40 -13.18
N MET A 364 16.21 -0.67 -13.93
CA MET A 364 17.07 -1.82 -14.15
C MET A 364 18.06 -1.56 -15.30
N ARG A 365 19.03 -0.71 -15.05
CA ARG A 365 20.04 -0.28 -16.04
C ARG A 365 21.43 -0.26 -15.41
N GLU A 366 22.47 -0.53 -16.22
CA GLU A 366 23.87 -0.44 -15.79
C GLU A 366 24.18 0.98 -15.28
N GLY A 367 24.90 1.06 -14.16
CA GLY A 367 25.21 2.29 -13.45
C GLY A 367 24.20 2.70 -12.38
N GLU A 368 22.96 2.20 -12.43
CA GLU A 368 21.92 2.55 -11.46
C GLU A 368 22.04 1.77 -10.15
N ARG A 369 21.45 2.32 -9.07
CA ARG A 369 21.34 1.64 -7.76
C ARG A 369 20.57 0.33 -7.93
N ALA A 370 21.09 -0.76 -7.37
CA ALA A 370 20.44 -2.07 -7.45
C ALA A 370 19.31 -2.18 -6.43
N VAL A 371 18.14 -1.66 -6.76
CA VAL A 371 16.89 -1.80 -5.99
C VAL A 371 16.03 -2.83 -6.70
N LEU A 372 16.13 -4.09 -6.29
CA LEU A 372 15.62 -5.24 -7.03
C LEU A 372 14.80 -6.16 -6.13
N THR A 373 13.78 -6.78 -6.72
CA THR A 373 13.05 -7.90 -6.11
C THR A 373 13.35 -9.18 -6.86
N LEU A 374 13.72 -10.23 -6.11
CA LEU A 374 14.04 -11.56 -6.63
C LEU A 374 12.99 -12.55 -6.15
N PHE A 375 12.42 -13.33 -7.05
CA PHE A 375 11.31 -14.21 -6.73
C PHE A 375 11.21 -15.40 -7.68
N ASP A 376 10.45 -16.42 -7.28
CA ASP A 376 10.00 -17.54 -8.11
C ASP A 376 8.47 -17.45 -8.28
N PRO A 377 7.95 -17.12 -9.47
CA PRO A 377 6.50 -16.99 -9.69
C PRO A 377 5.74 -18.31 -9.67
N GLN A 378 6.42 -19.46 -9.67
CA GLN A 378 5.81 -20.79 -9.64
C GLN A 378 5.84 -21.41 -8.23
N SER A 379 6.63 -20.84 -7.32
CA SER A 379 6.66 -21.31 -5.93
C SER A 379 5.30 -21.05 -5.28
N THR A 380 4.78 -22.08 -4.62
CA THR A 380 3.53 -22.01 -3.86
C THR A 380 3.81 -22.34 -2.40
N TYR A 381 3.23 -21.56 -1.52
CA TYR A 381 3.25 -21.85 -0.09
C TYR A 381 1.88 -21.51 0.52
N THR A 382 1.55 -22.19 1.59
CA THR A 382 0.39 -21.82 2.41
C THR A 382 0.88 -20.91 3.52
N LEU A 383 0.26 -19.75 3.65
CA LEU A 383 0.57 -18.84 4.73
C LEU A 383 -0.03 -19.42 6.02
N GLU A 384 0.82 -20.04 6.81
CA GLU A 384 0.46 -20.58 8.11
C GLU A 384 1.00 -19.67 9.21
N LYS A 385 0.38 -19.72 10.39
CA LYS A 385 0.74 -18.88 11.52
C LYS A 385 2.24 -18.96 11.84
N ASP A 386 2.80 -20.16 11.83
CA ASP A 386 4.20 -20.42 12.19
C ASP A 386 5.21 -20.03 11.09
N LEU A 387 4.73 -19.73 9.88
CA LEU A 387 5.56 -19.31 8.74
C LEU A 387 5.53 -17.80 8.52
N SER A 388 4.58 -17.10 9.11
CA SER A 388 4.48 -15.64 8.99
C SER A 388 5.52 -14.97 9.89
N LEU A 389 6.29 -14.04 9.30
CA LEU A 389 7.30 -13.25 10.04
C LEU A 389 6.67 -12.30 11.06
N ILE A 390 5.38 -12.02 10.95
CA ILE A 390 4.66 -11.11 11.83
C ILE A 390 4.50 -11.70 13.24
N HIS A 391 4.37 -13.04 13.35
CA HIS A 391 4.27 -13.72 14.64
C HIS A 391 5.59 -13.81 15.42
N ILE A 392 6.72 -13.47 14.81
CA ILE A 392 8.03 -13.41 15.49
C ILE A 392 8.11 -12.21 16.43
N SER A 393 7.28 -11.19 16.23
CA SER A 393 7.21 -10.01 17.10
C SER A 393 6.30 -10.18 18.33
N GLU A 394 5.49 -11.23 18.41
CA GLU A 394 4.77 -11.54 19.65
C GLU A 394 5.80 -11.87 20.74
N PRO A 395 5.85 -11.11 21.85
CA PRO A 395 6.68 -11.51 22.98
C PRO A 395 6.19 -12.89 23.44
N THR A 396 7.06 -13.88 23.38
CA THR A 396 6.84 -15.19 23.98
C THR A 396 6.58 -14.94 25.45
N ARG A 397 5.33 -14.94 25.89
CA ARG A 397 5.01 -14.95 27.32
C ARG A 397 5.54 -16.29 27.84
N PRO A 398 6.48 -16.28 28.82
CA PRO A 398 6.80 -17.50 29.52
C PRO A 398 5.53 -17.95 30.25
N TYR A 399 5.09 -19.15 29.99
CA TYR A 399 4.04 -19.81 30.76
C TYR A 399 4.54 -20.11 32.16
#